data_295b4a108a7d0ec1b5190b6fef4845b7
#
_entry.id   295b4a108a7d0ec1b5190b6fef4845b7
#
_cell.length_a   1.000
_cell.length_b   1.000
_cell.length_c   1.000
_cell.angle_alpha   90.00
_cell.angle_beta   90.00
_cell.angle_gamma   90.00
#
_symmetry.space_group_name_H-M   'P 1'
#
loop_
_entity.id
_entity.type
_entity.pdbx_description
1 polymer ?
#
loop_
_entity_poly.entity_id
_entity_poly.type
_entity_poly.pdbx_seq_one_letter_code
_entity_poly.pdbx_strand_id
1 'polypeptide(L)'
;MNEGPKFQSALLNKVWSLMPEGIRQTAISEPIIPAIAARAKTIAASRPDFIRSDQGQVVGIFPEKEIFYGPSAGLEDLRDLVARFWTFAYRLKGKPGIPPSGLDKRHVAIVSGATEGLSIVMHLIAFRQNVGLMSLYWSNYKGIIRNAGGNPVVVPLFDADYKINFKKAEQQIIENKITSLLINFPNNPSGDVLSEEEMAGLAELAEKRDLVIISDEVYNFIRYKGEPQSMLSFAPGRTIVVSSASKEYLIPGARVGYVLSADETFANNWMAKMIRSFSSSPNVLGQRVLTDILREEVGDFESGRAPRVITEVKRELRERCRLIISVLRDKGFVLAGRDSDFPSGAISVLVRLPEWIKGDDKAFVEKAMELGKFSAIPASVFGAPKCLRFGYAGMPREDIMRLSRHLQDVLDYFRKNQ
;
A
#
# COMPACT_ATOMS: atom_id res chain seq x y z
N MET A 1 -1.15 -0.73 -37.92
CA MET A 1 -0.97 -0.50 -36.45
C MET A 1 0.49 -0.78 -36.18
N ASN A 2 1.28 0.25 -35.86
CA ASN A 2 2.68 0.02 -35.49
C ASN A 2 2.73 -0.81 -34.20
N GLU A 3 3.30 -2.01 -34.29
CA GLU A 3 3.66 -2.77 -33.08
C GLU A 3 4.56 -1.87 -32.23
N GLY A 4 4.14 -1.57 -31.01
CA GLY A 4 4.96 -0.78 -30.07
C GLY A 4 6.25 -1.51 -29.70
N PRO A 5 7.12 -0.90 -28.87
CA PRO A 5 8.35 -1.52 -28.44
C PRO A 5 8.08 -2.85 -27.74
N LYS A 6 8.84 -3.91 -28.09
CA LYS A 6 8.80 -5.20 -27.39
C LYS A 6 9.81 -5.15 -26.25
N PHE A 7 9.33 -5.35 -25.02
CA PHE A 7 10.17 -5.41 -23.84
C PHE A 7 10.49 -6.87 -23.49
N GLN A 8 11.60 -7.11 -22.80
CA GLN A 8 11.94 -8.46 -22.32
C GLN A 8 11.07 -8.90 -21.12
N SER A 9 10.52 -7.93 -20.39
CA SER A 9 9.70 -8.18 -19.20
C SER A 9 8.22 -8.34 -19.57
N ALA A 10 7.59 -9.40 -19.05
CA ALA A 10 6.15 -9.63 -19.17
C ALA A 10 5.34 -8.48 -18.55
N LEU A 11 5.79 -7.97 -17.39
CA LEU A 11 5.17 -6.81 -16.75
C LEU A 11 5.16 -5.58 -17.65
N LEU A 12 6.33 -5.24 -18.23
CA LEU A 12 6.42 -4.06 -19.11
C LEU A 12 5.54 -4.19 -20.35
N ASN A 13 5.53 -5.35 -20.99
CA ASN A 13 4.67 -5.59 -22.14
C ASN A 13 3.19 -5.44 -21.77
N LYS A 14 2.79 -6.00 -20.64
CA LYS A 14 1.40 -5.91 -20.18
C LYS A 14 1.03 -4.48 -19.80
N VAL A 15 1.82 -3.81 -18.96
CA VAL A 15 1.58 -2.41 -18.57
C VAL A 15 1.55 -1.51 -19.82
N TRP A 16 2.48 -1.67 -20.76
CA TRP A 16 2.49 -0.93 -22.02
C TRP A 16 1.20 -1.10 -22.83
N SER A 17 0.68 -2.33 -22.90
CA SER A 17 -0.58 -2.60 -23.61
C SER A 17 -1.79 -1.89 -23.00
N LEU A 18 -1.77 -1.67 -21.69
CA LEU A 18 -2.84 -1.01 -20.94
C LEU A 18 -2.72 0.52 -20.91
N MET A 19 -1.52 1.06 -21.16
CA MET A 19 -1.28 2.52 -21.11
C MET A 19 -2.08 3.28 -22.16
N PRO A 20 -2.70 4.43 -21.79
CA PRO A 20 -3.19 5.41 -22.75
C PRO A 20 -2.08 5.98 -23.65
N GLU A 21 -2.38 6.36 -24.87
CA GLU A 21 -1.38 6.87 -25.82
C GLU A 21 -0.58 8.06 -25.29
N GLY A 22 -1.24 9.04 -24.67
CA GLY A 22 -0.54 10.19 -24.06
C GLY A 22 0.41 9.79 -22.95
N ILE A 23 0.08 8.74 -22.17
CA ILE A 23 0.95 8.21 -21.12
C ILE A 23 2.13 7.44 -21.74
N ARG A 24 1.91 6.67 -22.82
CA ARG A 24 3.00 5.99 -23.55
C ARG A 24 4.04 6.98 -24.02
N GLN A 25 3.63 8.10 -24.61
CA GLN A 25 4.54 9.15 -25.03
C GLN A 25 5.34 9.74 -23.87
N THR A 26 4.72 9.97 -22.71
CA THR A 26 5.41 10.39 -21.49
C THR A 26 6.44 9.34 -21.05
N ALA A 27 6.08 8.06 -21.08
CA ALA A 27 6.94 6.96 -20.63
C ALA A 27 8.21 6.80 -21.49
N ILE A 28 8.13 7.05 -22.81
CA ILE A 28 9.28 6.92 -23.73
C ILE A 28 10.01 8.23 -24.01
N SER A 29 9.40 9.39 -23.76
CA SER A 29 10.05 10.69 -24.02
C SER A 29 11.22 10.93 -23.08
N GLU A 30 12.28 11.51 -23.60
CA GLU A 30 13.35 12.08 -22.78
C GLU A 30 13.08 13.58 -22.62
N PRO A 31 12.66 14.02 -21.43
CA PRO A 31 12.37 15.43 -21.21
C PRO A 31 13.66 16.24 -21.27
N ILE A 32 13.71 17.25 -22.15
CA ILE A 32 14.89 18.06 -22.45
C ILE A 32 15.48 18.74 -21.21
N ILE A 33 14.63 19.34 -20.37
CA ILE A 33 15.10 20.09 -19.18
C ILE A 33 15.89 19.20 -18.20
N PRO A 34 15.40 18.00 -17.81
CA PRO A 34 16.17 17.10 -16.98
C PRO A 34 17.45 16.58 -17.62
N ALA A 35 17.45 16.32 -18.91
CA ALA A 35 18.65 15.88 -19.61
C ALA A 35 19.73 16.98 -19.58
N ILE A 36 19.36 18.23 -19.80
CA ILE A 36 20.26 19.38 -19.66
C ILE A 36 20.74 19.52 -18.21
N ALA A 37 19.83 19.45 -17.22
CA ALA A 37 20.18 19.59 -15.81
C ALA A 37 21.15 18.49 -15.33
N ALA A 38 20.92 17.23 -15.74
CA ALA A 38 21.83 16.12 -15.43
C ALA A 38 23.23 16.33 -16.04
N ARG A 39 23.31 16.73 -17.31
CA ARG A 39 24.58 17.04 -17.99
C ARG A 39 25.29 18.22 -17.32
N ALA A 40 24.57 19.29 -17.02
CA ALA A 40 25.12 20.47 -16.34
C ALA A 40 25.68 20.12 -14.94
N LYS A 41 24.98 19.25 -14.18
CA LYS A 41 25.45 18.74 -12.89
C LYS A 41 26.79 17.98 -13.02
N THR A 42 26.89 17.11 -14.02
CA THR A 42 28.12 16.35 -14.27
C THR A 42 29.29 17.27 -14.64
N ILE A 43 29.06 18.27 -15.48
CA ILE A 43 30.10 19.24 -15.86
C ILE A 43 30.53 20.07 -14.65
N ALA A 44 29.59 20.58 -13.87
CA ALA A 44 29.85 21.39 -12.69
C ALA A 44 30.65 20.63 -11.62
N ALA A 45 30.53 19.31 -11.51
CA ALA A 45 31.29 18.48 -10.59
C ALA A 45 32.82 18.48 -10.90
N SER A 46 33.21 18.68 -12.16
CA SER A 46 34.62 18.71 -12.61
C SER A 46 35.12 20.12 -12.97
N ARG A 47 34.25 21.12 -12.95
CA ARG A 47 34.54 22.50 -13.35
C ARG A 47 33.92 23.48 -12.35
N PRO A 48 34.64 23.90 -11.31
CA PRO A 48 34.14 24.80 -10.26
C PRO A 48 33.65 26.17 -10.76
N ASP A 49 34.15 26.60 -11.94
CA ASP A 49 33.81 27.85 -12.60
C ASP A 49 32.52 27.74 -13.47
N PHE A 50 31.93 26.54 -13.56
CA PHE A 50 30.73 26.31 -14.38
C PHE A 50 29.50 26.89 -13.72
N ILE A 51 28.87 27.88 -14.37
CA ILE A 51 27.66 28.55 -13.90
C ILE A 51 26.42 27.76 -14.34
N ARG A 52 25.60 27.38 -13.39
CA ARG A 52 24.35 26.65 -13.62
C ARG A 52 23.16 27.60 -13.60
N SER A 53 22.57 27.88 -14.77
CA SER A 53 21.33 28.63 -14.96
C SER A 53 20.11 27.76 -15.30
N ASP A 54 20.29 26.44 -15.26
CA ASP A 54 19.27 25.43 -15.57
C ASP A 54 18.35 25.11 -14.37
N GLN A 55 18.66 25.66 -13.18
CA GLN A 55 17.93 25.39 -11.95
C GLN A 55 16.76 26.36 -11.78
N GLY A 56 15.52 25.80 -11.70
CA GLY A 56 14.28 26.57 -11.45
C GLY A 56 14.03 26.84 -9.98
N GLN A 57 15.05 27.08 -9.16
CA GLN A 57 14.91 27.30 -7.73
C GLN A 57 15.73 28.53 -7.27
N VAL A 58 15.19 29.24 -6.28
CA VAL A 58 15.84 30.42 -5.70
C VAL A 58 16.76 29.98 -4.58
N VAL A 59 18.00 30.51 -4.57
CA VAL A 59 19.03 30.19 -3.57
C VAL A 59 19.60 31.47 -2.95
N GLY A 60 20.16 31.35 -1.75
CA GLY A 60 20.95 32.41 -1.11
C GLY A 60 20.15 33.52 -0.42
N ILE A 61 18.79 33.46 -0.40
CA ILE A 61 17.97 34.44 0.32
C ILE A 61 17.79 34.06 1.80
N PHE A 62 17.49 32.78 2.07
CA PHE A 62 17.36 32.23 3.42
C PHE A 62 18.10 30.86 3.47
N PRO A 63 19.43 30.83 3.47
CA PRO A 63 20.20 29.59 3.35
C PRO A 63 19.84 28.52 4.38
N GLU A 64 19.47 28.91 5.59
CA GLU A 64 19.08 28.01 6.69
C GLU A 64 17.71 27.33 6.48
N LYS A 65 16.93 27.80 5.51
CA LYS A 65 15.59 27.27 5.18
C LYS A 65 15.53 26.61 3.80
N GLU A 66 16.65 26.54 3.09
CA GLU A 66 16.67 26.03 1.74
C GLU A 66 16.49 24.49 1.71
N ILE A 67 15.44 24.06 1.07
CA ILE A 67 15.12 22.64 0.80
C ILE A 67 14.89 22.51 -0.68
N PHE A 68 15.86 21.95 -1.37
CA PHE A 68 15.85 21.83 -2.83
C PHE A 68 15.02 20.65 -3.31
N TYR A 69 14.58 20.70 -4.57
CA TYR A 69 13.98 19.56 -5.25
C TYR A 69 14.93 18.36 -5.27
N GLY A 70 14.40 17.20 -4.91
CA GLY A 70 15.06 15.92 -5.10
C GLY A 70 14.88 15.36 -6.51
N PRO A 71 15.55 14.25 -6.83
CA PRO A 71 15.28 13.49 -8.04
C PRO A 71 13.81 13.02 -8.10
N SER A 72 13.23 12.96 -9.30
CA SER A 72 11.83 12.50 -9.45
C SER A 72 11.59 11.06 -8.99
N ALA A 73 12.59 10.18 -9.12
CA ALA A 73 12.50 8.83 -8.57
C ALA A 73 12.67 8.76 -7.03
N GLY A 74 13.03 9.87 -6.39
CA GLY A 74 13.38 9.96 -4.97
C GLY A 74 14.91 9.94 -4.71
N LEU A 75 15.28 10.25 -3.47
CA LEU A 75 16.67 10.27 -3.03
C LEU A 75 17.30 8.88 -3.19
N GLU A 76 18.52 8.88 -3.71
CA GLU A 76 19.21 7.65 -4.13
C GLU A 76 19.53 6.74 -2.93
N ASP A 77 19.98 7.33 -1.83
CA ASP A 77 20.26 6.63 -0.58
C ASP A 77 18.99 5.98 0.03
N LEU A 78 17.86 6.69 0.02
CA LEU A 78 16.60 6.11 0.48
C LEU A 78 16.14 4.94 -0.41
N ARG A 79 16.24 5.08 -1.72
CA ARG A 79 15.88 4.02 -2.66
C ARG A 79 16.73 2.77 -2.45
N ASP A 80 18.03 2.94 -2.20
CA ASP A 80 18.92 1.82 -1.88
C ASP A 80 18.54 1.15 -0.56
N LEU A 81 18.28 1.93 0.48
CA LEU A 81 17.86 1.41 1.78
C LEU A 81 16.51 0.65 1.70
N VAL A 82 15.54 1.18 0.97
CA VAL A 82 14.26 0.47 0.73
C VAL A 82 14.50 -0.86 0.02
N ALA A 83 15.30 -0.88 -1.04
CA ALA A 83 15.61 -2.09 -1.78
C ALA A 83 16.31 -3.15 -0.92
N ARG A 84 17.31 -2.73 -0.14
CA ARG A 84 18.03 -3.61 0.81
C ARG A 84 17.12 -4.13 1.90
N PHE A 85 16.33 -3.26 2.53
CA PHE A 85 15.36 -3.64 3.54
C PHE A 85 14.41 -4.71 3.03
N TRP A 86 13.82 -4.52 1.85
CA TRP A 86 12.92 -5.50 1.22
C TRP A 86 13.64 -6.80 0.87
N THR A 87 14.86 -6.70 0.34
CA THR A 87 15.67 -7.88 0.02
C THR A 87 15.93 -8.75 1.24
N PHE A 88 16.25 -8.15 2.39
CA PHE A 88 16.45 -8.88 3.65
C PHE A 88 15.13 -9.41 4.22
N ALA A 89 14.15 -8.54 4.38
CA ALA A 89 12.89 -8.88 5.05
C ALA A 89 12.12 -10.02 4.37
N TYR A 90 12.16 -10.08 3.05
CA TYR A 90 11.45 -11.11 2.25
C TYR A 90 12.39 -12.19 1.68
N ARG A 91 13.67 -12.17 2.05
CA ARG A 91 14.67 -13.14 1.56
C ARG A 91 14.64 -13.26 0.03
N LEU A 92 14.69 -12.11 -0.66
CA LEU A 92 14.48 -12.07 -2.10
C LEU A 92 15.68 -12.56 -2.91
N LYS A 93 16.90 -12.63 -2.34
CA LYS A 93 18.07 -13.14 -3.05
C LYS A 93 17.87 -14.55 -3.55
N GLY A 94 18.17 -14.78 -4.83
CA GLY A 94 18.07 -16.08 -5.46
C GLY A 94 16.64 -16.56 -5.76
N LYS A 95 15.60 -15.75 -5.50
CA LYS A 95 14.25 -16.08 -5.92
C LYS A 95 14.10 -15.91 -7.44
N PRO A 96 13.36 -16.81 -8.12
CA PRO A 96 13.11 -16.71 -9.55
C PRO A 96 12.51 -15.33 -9.93
N GLY A 97 13.04 -14.71 -10.98
CA GLY A 97 12.57 -13.41 -11.44
C GLY A 97 13.03 -12.20 -10.62
N ILE A 98 13.81 -12.42 -9.57
CA ILE A 98 14.51 -11.37 -8.81
C ILE A 98 16.00 -11.43 -9.18
N PRO A 99 16.71 -10.28 -9.32
CA PRO A 99 18.14 -10.29 -9.54
C PRO A 99 18.89 -11.13 -8.49
N PRO A 100 19.98 -11.86 -8.84
CA PRO A 100 20.71 -12.72 -7.89
C PRO A 100 21.18 -12.00 -6.63
N SER A 101 21.53 -10.72 -6.74
CA SER A 101 21.91 -9.85 -5.61
C SER A 101 20.76 -9.38 -4.74
N GLY A 102 19.50 -9.61 -5.17
CA GLY A 102 18.30 -8.99 -4.65
C GLY A 102 17.95 -7.70 -5.39
N LEU A 103 17.04 -6.90 -4.82
CA LEU A 103 16.68 -5.59 -5.35
C LEU A 103 17.77 -4.55 -5.06
N ASP A 104 17.84 -3.54 -5.91
CA ASP A 104 18.64 -2.33 -5.71
C ASP A 104 17.80 -1.07 -5.97
N LYS A 105 18.42 0.11 -5.84
CA LYS A 105 17.73 1.41 -6.01
C LYS A 105 16.97 1.55 -7.33
N ARG A 106 17.31 0.82 -8.38
CA ARG A 106 16.65 0.88 -9.69
C ARG A 106 15.25 0.24 -9.68
N HIS A 107 14.99 -0.62 -8.70
CA HIS A 107 13.71 -1.31 -8.51
C HIS A 107 12.72 -0.52 -7.63
N VAL A 108 13.10 0.70 -7.21
CA VAL A 108 12.34 1.52 -6.26
C VAL A 108 12.09 2.92 -6.81
N ALA A 109 10.85 3.39 -6.69
CA ALA A 109 10.48 4.79 -6.88
C ALA A 109 9.80 5.32 -5.61
N ILE A 110 10.27 6.46 -5.10
CA ILE A 110 9.67 7.10 -3.92
C ILE A 110 8.47 7.94 -4.36
N VAL A 111 7.44 7.97 -3.53
CA VAL A 111 6.18 8.71 -3.76
C VAL A 111 5.75 9.43 -2.47
N SER A 112 4.85 10.41 -2.59
CA SER A 112 4.33 11.16 -1.44
C SER A 112 3.24 10.38 -0.69
N GLY A 113 3.61 9.17 -0.23
CA GLY A 113 2.74 8.19 0.42
C GLY A 113 2.10 7.22 -0.58
N ALA A 114 1.64 6.07 -0.08
CA ALA A 114 1.08 4.99 -0.91
C ALA A 114 -0.10 5.45 -1.79
N THR A 115 -0.90 6.41 -1.34
CA THR A 115 -2.04 6.92 -2.13
C THR A 115 -1.60 7.57 -3.44
N GLU A 116 -0.49 8.35 -3.45
CA GLU A 116 0.08 8.88 -4.69
C GLU A 116 0.61 7.74 -5.56
N GLY A 117 1.33 6.77 -4.96
CA GLY A 117 1.83 5.60 -5.69
C GLY A 117 0.72 4.83 -6.38
N LEU A 118 -0.36 4.51 -5.66
CA LEU A 118 -1.54 3.86 -6.23
C LEU A 118 -2.19 4.69 -7.34
N SER A 119 -2.32 6.00 -7.15
CA SER A 119 -2.91 6.89 -8.15
C SER A 119 -2.07 6.89 -9.43
N ILE A 120 -0.75 7.01 -9.33
CA ILE A 120 0.15 6.99 -10.49
C ILE A 120 0.10 5.63 -11.20
N VAL A 121 0.15 4.52 -10.45
CA VAL A 121 0.04 3.18 -11.02
C VAL A 121 -1.29 3.01 -11.75
N MET A 122 -2.41 3.46 -11.17
CA MET A 122 -3.72 3.39 -11.85
C MET A 122 -3.76 4.23 -13.13
N HIS A 123 -3.14 5.41 -13.18
CA HIS A 123 -3.04 6.19 -14.43
C HIS A 123 -2.26 5.46 -15.52
N LEU A 124 -1.29 4.61 -15.14
CA LEU A 124 -0.55 3.79 -16.11
C LEU A 124 -1.41 2.67 -16.71
N ILE A 125 -2.31 2.05 -15.92
CA ILE A 125 -2.91 0.75 -16.29
C ILE A 125 -4.45 0.73 -16.33
N ALA A 126 -5.15 1.69 -15.69
CA ALA A 126 -6.59 1.54 -15.47
C ALA A 126 -7.48 2.23 -16.52
N PHE A 127 -6.93 3.10 -17.36
CA PHE A 127 -7.75 3.85 -18.32
C PHE A 127 -8.56 2.95 -19.24
N ARG A 128 -9.89 3.07 -19.17
CA ARG A 128 -10.87 2.21 -19.89
C ARG A 128 -10.72 0.70 -19.61
N GLN A 129 -10.08 0.34 -18.48
CA GLN A 129 -9.90 -1.05 -18.08
C GLN A 129 -10.78 -1.38 -16.86
N ASN A 130 -11.11 -2.66 -16.72
CA ASN A 130 -11.73 -3.19 -15.52
C ASN A 130 -10.64 -3.65 -14.56
N VAL A 131 -10.59 -3.03 -13.38
CA VAL A 131 -9.65 -3.35 -12.30
C VAL A 131 -10.40 -4.14 -11.24
N GLY A 132 -9.96 -5.37 -10.99
CA GLY A 132 -10.49 -6.23 -9.93
C GLY A 132 -10.07 -5.75 -8.55
N LEU A 133 -11.04 -5.51 -7.68
CA LEU A 133 -10.83 -5.25 -6.26
C LEU A 133 -11.14 -6.53 -5.49
N MET A 134 -10.13 -7.15 -4.91
CA MET A 134 -10.35 -8.31 -4.04
C MET A 134 -11.07 -7.87 -2.77
N SER A 135 -12.20 -8.50 -2.48
CA SER A 135 -12.98 -8.19 -1.26
C SER A 135 -12.34 -8.83 0.00
N LEU A 136 -12.30 -8.16 1.14
CA LEU A 136 -12.71 -6.80 1.39
C LEU A 136 -11.65 -5.81 0.89
N TYR A 137 -12.03 -4.56 0.65
CA TYR A 137 -11.14 -3.57 0.05
C TYR A 137 -11.26 -2.21 0.75
N TRP A 138 -10.18 -1.44 0.76
CA TRP A 138 -10.22 -0.05 1.22
C TRP A 138 -11.11 0.79 0.29
N SER A 139 -12.12 1.47 0.85
CA SER A 139 -13.16 2.16 0.08
C SER A 139 -12.63 3.17 -0.94
N ASN A 140 -11.48 3.80 -0.64
CA ASN A 140 -10.87 4.81 -1.50
C ASN A 140 -10.30 4.24 -2.83
N TYR A 141 -10.05 2.94 -2.92
CA TYR A 141 -9.59 2.33 -4.18
C TYR A 141 -10.54 2.59 -5.35
N LYS A 142 -11.85 2.56 -5.10
CA LYS A 142 -12.85 2.87 -6.15
C LYS A 142 -12.67 4.28 -6.70
N GLY A 143 -12.42 5.25 -5.83
CA GLY A 143 -12.13 6.65 -6.22
C GLY A 143 -10.85 6.75 -7.04
N ILE A 144 -9.76 6.13 -6.57
CA ILE A 144 -8.46 6.14 -7.26
C ILE A 144 -8.56 5.54 -8.67
N ILE A 145 -9.24 4.39 -8.82
CA ILE A 145 -9.42 3.74 -10.12
C ILE A 145 -10.26 4.61 -11.06
N ARG A 146 -11.37 5.16 -10.57
CA ARG A 146 -12.26 6.03 -11.38
C ARG A 146 -11.56 7.32 -11.81
N ASN A 147 -10.78 7.93 -10.95
CA ASN A 147 -10.01 9.12 -11.27
C ASN A 147 -8.98 8.88 -12.39
N ALA A 148 -8.49 7.65 -12.51
CA ALA A 148 -7.63 7.22 -13.61
C ALA A 148 -8.42 6.78 -14.87
N GLY A 149 -9.74 6.95 -14.89
CA GLY A 149 -10.61 6.56 -16.01
C GLY A 149 -10.89 5.06 -16.10
N GLY A 150 -10.65 4.30 -15.03
CA GLY A 150 -10.89 2.87 -14.93
C GLY A 150 -12.25 2.52 -14.31
N ASN A 151 -12.63 1.26 -14.41
CA ASN A 151 -13.85 0.71 -13.82
C ASN A 151 -13.48 -0.28 -12.70
N PRO A 152 -13.79 0.02 -11.42
CA PRO A 152 -13.54 -0.90 -10.31
C PRO A 152 -14.60 -2.00 -10.28
N VAL A 153 -14.19 -3.26 -10.34
CA VAL A 153 -15.03 -4.45 -10.25
C VAL A 153 -14.69 -5.23 -8.99
N VAL A 154 -15.66 -5.47 -8.13
CA VAL A 154 -15.42 -6.25 -6.90
C VAL A 154 -15.34 -7.73 -7.23
N VAL A 155 -14.25 -8.36 -6.89
CA VAL A 155 -14.03 -9.81 -7.03
C VAL A 155 -14.11 -10.45 -5.65
N PRO A 156 -15.15 -11.27 -5.37
CA PRO A 156 -15.24 -11.99 -4.11
C PRO A 156 -14.11 -13.04 -4.06
N LEU A 157 -13.16 -12.83 -3.16
CA LEU A 157 -12.01 -13.70 -3.01
C LEU A 157 -12.32 -14.90 -2.10
N PHE A 158 -13.13 -14.66 -1.05
CA PHE A 158 -13.43 -15.68 -0.05
C PHE A 158 -14.84 -16.23 -0.22
N ASP A 159 -15.02 -17.50 0.08
CA ASP A 159 -16.31 -18.15 0.25
C ASP A 159 -16.92 -17.89 1.66
N ALA A 160 -18.02 -18.57 1.96
CA ALA A 160 -18.69 -18.44 3.27
C ALA A 160 -17.82 -18.93 4.44
N ASP A 161 -16.90 -19.83 4.19
CA ASP A 161 -15.97 -20.40 5.19
C ASP A 161 -14.63 -19.64 5.25
N TYR A 162 -14.56 -18.45 4.65
CA TYR A 162 -13.34 -17.63 4.55
C TYR A 162 -12.15 -18.31 3.85
N LYS A 163 -12.40 -19.31 3.01
CA LYS A 163 -11.40 -19.90 2.14
C LYS A 163 -11.38 -19.18 0.79
N ILE A 164 -10.19 -19.08 0.19
CA ILE A 164 -10.11 -18.52 -1.16
C ILE A 164 -10.79 -19.45 -2.16
N ASN A 165 -11.72 -18.91 -2.90
CA ASN A 165 -12.39 -19.58 -4.00
C ASN A 165 -11.81 -19.10 -5.34
N PHE A 166 -10.64 -19.64 -5.72
CA PHE A 166 -9.97 -19.28 -6.97
C PHE A 166 -10.84 -19.51 -8.21
N LYS A 167 -11.65 -20.56 -8.22
CA LYS A 167 -12.54 -20.87 -9.35
C LYS A 167 -13.59 -19.77 -9.55
N LYS A 168 -14.19 -19.30 -8.47
CA LYS A 168 -15.17 -18.20 -8.51
C LYS A 168 -14.48 -16.88 -8.88
N ALA A 169 -13.29 -16.61 -8.31
CA ALA A 169 -12.52 -15.42 -8.65
C ALA A 169 -12.14 -15.42 -10.15
N GLU A 170 -11.66 -16.55 -10.67
CA GLU A 170 -11.31 -16.71 -12.08
C GLU A 170 -12.53 -16.49 -13.00
N GLN A 171 -13.68 -17.03 -12.65
CA GLN A 171 -14.93 -16.81 -13.40
C GLN A 171 -15.26 -15.31 -13.47
N GLN A 172 -15.22 -14.60 -12.36
CA GLN A 172 -15.46 -13.16 -12.29
C GLN A 172 -14.44 -12.35 -13.12
N ILE A 173 -13.18 -12.76 -13.12
CA ILE A 173 -12.13 -12.14 -13.94
C ILE A 173 -12.46 -12.27 -15.43
N ILE A 174 -12.89 -13.43 -15.87
CA ILE A 174 -13.24 -13.69 -17.28
C ILE A 174 -14.50 -12.91 -17.67
N GLU A 175 -15.59 -13.07 -16.92
CA GLU A 175 -16.89 -12.45 -17.21
C GLU A 175 -16.79 -10.93 -17.29
N ASN A 176 -16.00 -10.33 -16.41
CA ASN A 176 -15.84 -8.88 -16.36
C ASN A 176 -14.61 -8.37 -17.12
N LYS A 177 -13.90 -9.22 -17.87
CA LYS A 177 -12.69 -8.83 -18.65
C LYS A 177 -11.70 -8.03 -17.81
N ILE A 178 -11.41 -8.50 -16.61
CA ILE A 178 -10.49 -7.84 -15.67
C ILE A 178 -9.07 -7.98 -16.20
N THR A 179 -8.30 -6.90 -16.18
CA THR A 179 -6.92 -6.83 -16.70
C THR A 179 -5.88 -6.70 -15.60
N SER A 180 -6.29 -6.31 -14.40
CA SER A 180 -5.42 -6.17 -13.24
C SER A 180 -6.18 -6.40 -11.95
N LEU A 181 -5.47 -6.86 -10.90
CA LEU A 181 -6.01 -7.09 -9.57
C LEU A 181 -5.34 -6.16 -8.56
N LEU A 182 -6.13 -5.42 -7.80
CA LEU A 182 -5.66 -4.66 -6.64
C LEU A 182 -6.00 -5.46 -5.37
N ILE A 183 -4.94 -5.83 -4.65
CA ILE A 183 -5.01 -6.60 -3.41
C ILE A 183 -4.39 -5.81 -2.26
N ASN A 184 -4.83 -6.07 -1.02
CA ASN A 184 -4.29 -5.46 0.18
C ASN A 184 -4.24 -6.51 1.30
N PHE A 185 -3.04 -6.96 1.65
CA PHE A 185 -2.80 -7.89 2.75
C PHE A 185 -1.49 -7.54 3.47
N PRO A 186 -1.49 -7.49 4.82
CA PRO A 186 -2.65 -7.62 5.72
C PRO A 186 -3.78 -6.66 5.37
N ASN A 187 -5.02 -7.17 5.45
CA ASN A 187 -6.19 -6.50 4.88
C ASN A 187 -6.72 -5.35 5.75
N ASN A 188 -7.14 -4.29 5.13
CA ASN A 188 -8.02 -3.30 5.73
C ASN A 188 -9.43 -3.45 5.12
N PRO A 189 -10.46 -3.86 5.89
CA PRO A 189 -10.58 -3.66 7.33
C PRO A 189 -10.35 -4.89 8.23
N SER A 190 -10.23 -6.12 7.70
CA SER A 190 -10.35 -7.34 8.50
C SER A 190 -9.08 -7.72 9.29
N GLY A 191 -7.91 -7.25 8.89
CA GLY A 191 -6.63 -7.70 9.44
C GLY A 191 -6.20 -9.09 8.96
N ASP A 192 -6.88 -9.66 7.97
CA ASP A 192 -6.55 -10.96 7.39
C ASP A 192 -5.23 -10.91 6.61
N VAL A 193 -4.57 -12.06 6.53
CA VAL A 193 -3.38 -12.30 5.71
C VAL A 193 -3.62 -13.51 4.80
N LEU A 194 -2.86 -13.56 3.72
CA LEU A 194 -2.82 -14.74 2.85
C LEU A 194 -1.73 -15.72 3.31
N SER A 195 -1.98 -17.01 3.15
CA SER A 195 -0.96 -18.04 3.29
C SER A 195 -0.03 -18.08 2.08
N GLU A 196 1.07 -18.85 2.16
CA GLU A 196 1.99 -19.04 1.01
C GLU A 196 1.27 -19.72 -0.15
N GLU A 197 0.46 -20.73 0.13
CA GLU A 197 -0.31 -21.45 -0.88
C GLU A 197 -1.34 -20.53 -1.56
N GLU A 198 -1.96 -19.65 -0.80
CA GLU A 198 -2.92 -18.68 -1.34
C GLU A 198 -2.24 -17.62 -2.20
N MET A 199 -1.05 -17.16 -1.81
CA MET A 199 -0.26 -16.23 -2.62
C MET A 199 0.26 -16.90 -3.90
N ALA A 200 0.69 -18.15 -3.82
CA ALA A 200 1.07 -18.95 -4.99
C ALA A 200 -0.11 -19.15 -5.95
N GLY A 201 -1.29 -19.48 -5.42
CA GLY A 201 -2.51 -19.61 -6.23
C GLY A 201 -2.93 -18.30 -6.92
N LEU A 202 -2.76 -17.16 -6.26
CA LEU A 202 -2.96 -15.85 -6.90
C LEU A 202 -1.93 -15.58 -8.00
N ALA A 203 -0.67 -15.97 -7.81
CA ALA A 203 0.37 -15.87 -8.81
C ALA A 203 0.05 -16.71 -10.05
N GLU A 204 -0.36 -17.98 -9.86
CA GLU A 204 -0.81 -18.86 -10.95
C GLU A 204 -2.02 -18.31 -11.70
N LEU A 205 -3.01 -17.76 -10.96
CA LEU A 205 -4.19 -17.14 -11.57
C LEU A 205 -3.79 -15.91 -12.40
N ALA A 206 -2.89 -15.08 -11.91
CA ALA A 206 -2.42 -13.91 -12.62
C ALA A 206 -1.62 -14.28 -13.88
N GLU A 207 -0.79 -15.33 -13.82
CA GLU A 207 -0.07 -15.85 -14.98
C GLU A 207 -1.05 -16.41 -16.02
N LYS A 208 -1.97 -17.28 -15.61
CA LYS A 208 -2.98 -17.91 -16.47
C LYS A 208 -3.88 -16.91 -17.18
N ARG A 209 -4.20 -15.79 -16.54
CA ARG A 209 -5.12 -14.77 -17.04
C ARG A 209 -4.44 -13.49 -17.52
N ASP A 210 -3.13 -13.51 -17.60
CA ASP A 210 -2.31 -12.36 -18.06
C ASP A 210 -2.67 -11.07 -17.31
N LEU A 211 -2.69 -11.12 -15.96
CA LEU A 211 -3.04 -9.98 -15.10
C LEU A 211 -1.82 -9.29 -14.56
N VAL A 212 -1.94 -7.98 -14.30
CA VAL A 212 -1.04 -7.24 -13.41
C VAL A 212 -1.59 -7.30 -12.00
N ILE A 213 -0.74 -7.62 -11.02
CA ILE A 213 -1.08 -7.54 -9.60
C ILE A 213 -0.55 -6.23 -9.04
N ILE A 214 -1.43 -5.40 -8.50
CA ILE A 214 -1.09 -4.24 -7.69
C ILE A 214 -1.26 -4.66 -6.24
N SER A 215 -0.14 -4.81 -5.53
CA SER A 215 -0.13 -5.26 -4.14
C SER A 215 0.09 -4.07 -3.22
N ASP A 216 -1.00 -3.62 -2.56
CA ASP A 216 -0.91 -2.62 -1.51
C ASP A 216 -0.47 -3.30 -0.21
N GLU A 217 0.81 -3.13 0.13
CA GLU A 217 1.47 -3.81 1.23
C GLU A 217 1.80 -2.88 2.40
N VAL A 218 1.03 -1.81 2.61
CA VAL A 218 1.27 -0.79 3.65
C VAL A 218 1.17 -1.30 5.09
N TYR A 219 0.68 -2.51 5.31
CA TYR A 219 0.58 -3.15 6.63
C TYR A 219 1.48 -4.37 6.77
N ASN A 220 2.32 -4.66 5.81
CA ASN A 220 2.95 -5.98 5.68
C ASN A 220 3.85 -6.34 6.86
N PHE A 221 4.52 -5.35 7.46
CA PHE A 221 5.31 -5.57 8.67
C PHE A 221 4.50 -5.51 9.98
N ILE A 222 3.23 -5.05 9.92
CA ILE A 222 2.29 -5.12 11.05
C ILE A 222 1.54 -6.44 10.97
N ARG A 223 2.28 -7.53 11.11
CA ARG A 223 1.77 -8.90 11.06
C ARG A 223 1.98 -9.56 12.42
N TYR A 224 0.90 -10.08 13.00
CA TYR A 224 0.90 -10.67 14.35
C TYR A 224 1.05 -12.18 14.35
N LYS A 225 0.79 -12.81 13.19
CA LYS A 225 0.93 -14.25 12.95
C LYS A 225 1.75 -14.49 11.69
N GLY A 226 2.72 -15.40 11.78
CA GLY A 226 3.62 -15.73 10.66
C GLY A 226 4.60 -14.61 10.30
N GLU A 227 5.47 -14.91 9.33
CA GLU A 227 6.46 -13.98 8.82
C GLU A 227 5.85 -13.06 7.73
N PRO A 228 6.40 -11.83 7.54
CA PRO A 228 6.00 -10.98 6.44
C PRO A 228 6.22 -11.65 5.09
N GLN A 229 5.28 -11.46 4.16
CA GLN A 229 5.36 -12.01 2.81
C GLN A 229 4.89 -10.98 1.80
N SER A 230 5.55 -10.92 0.65
CA SER A 230 5.20 -10.02 -0.44
C SER A 230 4.83 -10.81 -1.69
N MET A 231 3.81 -10.32 -2.43
CA MET A 231 3.49 -10.85 -3.77
C MET A 231 4.66 -10.80 -4.73
N LEU A 232 5.61 -9.90 -4.51
CA LEU A 232 6.85 -9.84 -5.28
C LEU A 232 7.67 -11.13 -5.20
N SER A 233 7.53 -11.90 -4.11
CA SER A 233 8.19 -13.20 -3.95
C SER A 233 7.55 -14.34 -4.75
N PHE A 234 6.29 -14.18 -5.16
CA PHE A 234 5.50 -15.24 -5.82
C PHE A 234 5.28 -14.94 -7.31
N ALA A 235 5.10 -13.68 -7.68
CA ALA A 235 4.86 -13.26 -9.06
C ALA A 235 5.67 -12.01 -9.43
N PRO A 236 7.02 -12.01 -9.34
CA PRO A 236 7.83 -10.81 -9.55
C PRO A 236 7.62 -10.18 -10.93
N GLY A 237 7.46 -10.98 -11.98
CA GLY A 237 7.23 -10.53 -13.35
C GLY A 237 5.84 -9.95 -13.63
N ARG A 238 4.96 -9.88 -12.62
CA ARG A 238 3.58 -9.39 -12.77
C ARG A 238 3.14 -8.48 -11.64
N THR A 239 3.98 -8.25 -10.64
CA THR A 239 3.64 -7.52 -9.42
C THR A 239 4.23 -6.12 -9.41
N ILE A 240 3.37 -5.16 -9.08
CA ILE A 240 3.72 -3.81 -8.66
C ILE A 240 3.35 -3.69 -7.19
N VAL A 241 4.33 -3.52 -6.33
CA VAL A 241 4.10 -3.31 -4.90
C VAL A 241 4.00 -1.82 -4.61
N VAL A 242 3.05 -1.45 -3.76
CA VAL A 242 2.93 -0.09 -3.20
C VAL A 242 2.95 -0.19 -1.69
N SER A 243 3.83 0.56 -1.04
CA SER A 243 3.91 0.62 0.41
C SER A 243 4.26 2.03 0.92
N SER A 244 4.29 2.23 2.24
CA SER A 244 4.64 3.52 2.83
C SER A 244 5.02 3.42 4.30
N ALA A 245 5.79 4.40 4.76
CA ALA A 245 6.12 4.57 6.17
C ALA A 245 4.92 4.95 7.07
N SER A 246 3.78 5.31 6.47
CA SER A 246 2.61 5.84 7.18
C SER A 246 2.06 4.90 8.25
N LYS A 247 2.13 3.59 8.02
CA LYS A 247 1.54 2.56 8.90
C LYS A 247 2.61 1.81 9.66
N GLU A 248 3.66 1.39 8.99
CA GLU A 248 4.73 0.58 9.56
C GLU A 248 5.57 1.33 10.57
N TYR A 249 5.79 2.63 10.34
CA TYR A 249 6.56 3.51 11.22
C TYR A 249 5.72 4.58 11.94
N LEU A 250 4.39 4.54 11.78
CA LEU A 250 3.42 5.46 12.42
C LEU A 250 3.69 6.95 12.11
N ILE A 251 4.23 7.25 10.93
CA ILE A 251 4.54 8.62 10.48
C ILE A 251 3.71 9.06 9.25
N PRO A 252 2.37 9.01 9.30
CA PRO A 252 1.53 9.34 8.14
C PRO A 252 1.72 10.79 7.67
N GLY A 253 2.08 11.71 8.56
CA GLY A 253 2.35 13.12 8.26
C GLY A 253 3.64 13.36 7.48
N ALA A 254 4.59 12.44 7.49
CA ALA A 254 5.83 12.55 6.70
C ALA A 254 5.59 12.45 5.19
N ARG A 255 4.42 11.95 4.78
CA ARG A 255 4.03 11.81 3.37
C ARG A 255 5.11 11.15 2.52
N VAL A 256 5.60 9.99 2.95
CA VAL A 256 6.61 9.20 2.23
C VAL A 256 6.14 7.75 2.07
N GLY A 257 6.26 7.25 0.85
CA GLY A 257 5.98 5.89 0.45
C GLY A 257 6.85 5.51 -0.74
N TYR A 258 6.63 4.33 -1.26
CA TYR A 258 7.43 3.82 -2.38
C TYR A 258 6.64 2.80 -3.20
N VAL A 259 7.05 2.70 -4.47
CA VAL A 259 6.59 1.69 -5.40
C VAL A 259 7.78 0.82 -5.75
N LEU A 260 7.60 -0.51 -5.71
CA LEU A 260 8.63 -1.48 -6.06
C LEU A 260 8.15 -2.37 -7.22
N SER A 261 9.10 -2.76 -8.03
CA SER A 261 8.92 -3.78 -9.07
C SER A 261 10.22 -4.54 -9.26
N ALA A 262 10.16 -5.81 -9.61
CA ALA A 262 11.34 -6.57 -10.04
C ALA A 262 11.90 -6.06 -11.39
N ASP A 263 11.14 -5.24 -12.10
CA ASP A 263 11.57 -4.60 -13.34
C ASP A 263 12.08 -3.17 -13.08
N GLU A 264 13.38 -2.96 -13.31
CA GLU A 264 14.04 -1.68 -13.08
C GLU A 264 13.53 -0.57 -14.00
N THR A 265 13.11 -0.89 -15.23
CA THR A 265 12.58 0.10 -16.18
C THR A 265 11.26 0.65 -15.69
N PHE A 266 10.40 -0.20 -15.10
CA PHE A 266 9.15 0.24 -14.53
C PHE A 266 9.36 1.25 -13.40
N ALA A 267 10.15 0.88 -12.38
CA ALA A 267 10.32 1.70 -11.19
C ALA A 267 11.21 2.94 -11.44
N ASN A 268 12.38 2.75 -12.07
CA ASN A 268 13.38 3.82 -12.23
C ASN A 268 13.09 4.78 -13.40
N ASN A 269 12.31 4.33 -14.39
CA ASN A 269 12.05 5.14 -15.59
C ASN A 269 10.57 5.57 -15.68
N TRP A 270 9.64 4.63 -15.83
CA TRP A 270 8.23 4.98 -16.03
C TRP A 270 7.62 5.68 -14.80
N MET A 271 7.82 5.11 -13.61
CA MET A 271 7.34 5.76 -12.38
C MET A 271 7.98 7.14 -12.17
N ALA A 272 9.31 7.28 -12.38
CA ALA A 272 9.99 8.56 -12.22
C ALA A 272 9.44 9.65 -13.17
N LYS A 273 9.14 9.29 -14.43
CA LYS A 273 8.53 10.22 -15.39
C LYS A 273 7.11 10.61 -15.00
N MET A 274 6.33 9.66 -14.52
CA MET A 274 4.97 9.93 -14.03
C MET A 274 5.00 10.80 -12.76
N ILE A 275 5.84 10.50 -11.78
CA ILE A 275 6.01 11.32 -10.58
C ILE A 275 6.36 12.75 -10.95
N ARG A 276 7.26 12.95 -11.92
CA ARG A 276 7.60 14.28 -12.42
C ARG A 276 6.37 15.02 -12.96
N SER A 277 5.52 14.33 -13.69
CA SER A 277 4.31 14.94 -14.26
C SER A 277 3.24 15.26 -13.21
N PHE A 278 3.20 14.51 -12.10
CA PHE A 278 2.23 14.69 -11.03
C PHE A 278 2.67 15.70 -9.97
N SER A 279 3.95 15.62 -9.53
CA SER A 279 4.44 16.35 -8.35
C SER A 279 5.88 16.85 -8.47
N SER A 280 6.50 16.79 -9.64
CA SER A 280 7.91 17.10 -9.93
C SER A 280 8.89 16.18 -9.18
N SER A 281 8.81 16.12 -7.87
CA SER A 281 9.61 15.22 -7.01
C SER A 281 8.87 14.95 -5.69
N PRO A 282 9.13 13.79 -5.06
CA PRO A 282 8.55 13.48 -3.75
C PRO A 282 9.09 14.40 -2.64
N ASN A 283 8.33 14.50 -1.54
CA ASN A 283 8.67 15.30 -0.36
C ASN A 283 10.05 14.92 0.21
N VAL A 284 11.03 15.81 0.09
CA VAL A 284 12.41 15.59 0.52
C VAL A 284 12.53 15.43 2.04
N LEU A 285 11.77 16.19 2.83
CA LEU A 285 11.81 16.07 4.30
C LEU A 285 11.32 14.70 4.78
N GLY A 286 10.19 14.25 4.25
CA GLY A 286 9.69 12.90 4.56
C GLY A 286 10.66 11.81 4.15
N GLN A 287 11.34 11.98 3.02
CA GLN A 287 12.37 11.04 2.58
C GLN A 287 13.55 10.96 3.56
N ARG A 288 14.04 12.11 4.06
CA ARG A 288 15.14 12.14 5.04
C ARG A 288 14.74 11.42 6.34
N VAL A 289 13.53 11.67 6.84
CA VAL A 289 13.02 10.97 8.04
C VAL A 289 13.00 9.45 7.82
N LEU A 290 12.51 8.98 6.69
CA LEU A 290 12.50 7.53 6.41
C LEU A 290 13.89 6.96 6.17
N THR A 291 14.81 7.74 5.56
CA THR A 291 16.21 7.35 5.38
C THR A 291 16.86 7.03 6.72
N ASP A 292 16.67 7.89 7.72
CA ASP A 292 17.27 7.70 9.05
C ASP A 292 16.72 6.44 9.73
N ILE A 293 15.40 6.22 9.68
CA ILE A 293 14.77 5.00 10.20
C ILE A 293 15.30 3.75 9.50
N LEU A 294 15.30 3.73 8.16
CA LEU A 294 15.71 2.53 7.42
C LEU A 294 17.21 2.24 7.53
N ARG A 295 18.04 3.24 7.80
CA ARG A 295 19.47 3.02 8.06
C ARG A 295 19.67 2.17 9.33
N GLU A 296 18.90 2.43 10.39
CA GLU A 296 18.90 1.59 11.60
C GLU A 296 18.37 0.18 11.29
N GLU A 297 17.22 0.06 10.63
CA GLU A 297 16.56 -1.21 10.34
C GLU A 297 17.42 -2.13 9.46
N VAL A 298 18.03 -1.58 8.39
CA VAL A 298 18.96 -2.32 7.52
C VAL A 298 20.21 -2.72 8.28
N GLY A 299 20.76 -1.85 9.12
CA GLY A 299 21.92 -2.14 9.98
C GLY A 299 21.63 -3.29 10.96
N ASP A 300 20.42 -3.37 11.48
CA ASP A 300 19.99 -4.49 12.32
C ASP A 300 19.97 -5.81 11.53
N PHE A 301 19.35 -5.84 10.35
CA PHE A 301 19.36 -7.02 9.48
C PHE A 301 20.79 -7.48 9.12
N GLU A 302 21.68 -6.54 8.77
CA GLU A 302 23.06 -6.85 8.41
C GLU A 302 23.87 -7.41 9.59
N SER A 303 23.48 -7.02 10.80
CA SER A 303 24.05 -7.55 12.04
C SER A 303 23.38 -8.83 12.54
N GLY A 304 22.46 -9.41 11.75
CA GLY A 304 21.69 -10.60 12.13
C GLY A 304 20.64 -10.36 13.23
N ARG A 305 20.29 -9.11 13.49
CA ARG A 305 19.27 -8.74 14.49
C ARG A 305 17.92 -8.48 13.82
N ALA A 306 16.86 -8.61 14.61
CA ALA A 306 15.52 -8.18 14.18
C ALA A 306 15.45 -6.64 14.11
N PRO A 307 14.78 -6.07 13.08
CA PRO A 307 14.62 -4.61 12.95
C PRO A 307 13.95 -4.04 14.20
N ARG A 308 14.61 -3.08 14.85
CA ARG A 308 14.22 -2.59 16.17
C ARG A 308 12.93 -1.78 16.16
N VAL A 309 12.85 -0.78 15.29
CA VAL A 309 11.73 0.18 15.29
C VAL A 309 10.43 -0.53 14.95
N ILE A 310 10.43 -1.33 13.86
CA ILE A 310 9.22 -2.04 13.45
C ILE A 310 8.79 -3.12 14.46
N THR A 311 9.75 -3.72 15.17
CA THR A 311 9.47 -4.69 16.23
C THR A 311 8.77 -4.03 17.43
N GLU A 312 9.21 -2.84 17.83
CA GLU A 312 8.59 -2.07 18.90
C GLU A 312 7.18 -1.60 18.52
N VAL A 313 7.01 -1.06 17.31
CA VAL A 313 5.70 -0.67 16.78
C VAL A 313 4.73 -1.86 16.77
N LYS A 314 5.17 -3.00 16.25
CA LYS A 314 4.36 -4.22 16.21
C LYS A 314 3.95 -4.70 17.60
N ARG A 315 4.87 -4.66 18.57
CA ARG A 315 4.60 -5.04 19.96
C ARG A 315 3.49 -4.17 20.57
N GLU A 316 3.63 -2.85 20.47
CA GLU A 316 2.65 -1.90 21.01
C GLU A 316 1.27 -2.04 20.34
N LEU A 317 1.24 -2.15 19.03
CA LEU A 317 0.00 -2.34 18.29
C LEU A 317 -0.70 -3.66 18.64
N ARG A 318 0.06 -4.72 18.87
CA ARG A 318 -0.49 -6.02 19.31
C ARG A 318 -1.16 -5.94 20.67
N GLU A 319 -0.58 -5.20 21.63
CA GLU A 319 -1.18 -4.98 22.95
C GLU A 319 -2.47 -4.17 22.85
N ARG A 320 -2.48 -3.09 22.05
CA ARG A 320 -3.73 -2.31 21.82
C ARG A 320 -4.79 -3.18 21.14
N CYS A 321 -4.39 -4.04 20.21
CA CYS A 321 -5.30 -4.97 19.56
C CYS A 321 -5.93 -5.95 20.57
N ARG A 322 -5.15 -6.50 21.51
CA ARG A 322 -5.67 -7.36 22.58
C ARG A 322 -6.69 -6.65 23.45
N LEU A 323 -6.38 -5.42 23.87
CA LEU A 323 -7.28 -4.62 24.71
C LEU A 323 -8.61 -4.33 24.01
N ILE A 324 -8.58 -3.88 22.75
CA ILE A 324 -9.82 -3.55 22.05
C ILE A 324 -10.67 -4.80 21.78
N ILE A 325 -10.07 -5.93 21.47
CA ILE A 325 -10.78 -7.20 21.30
C ILE A 325 -11.46 -7.61 22.60
N SER A 326 -10.77 -7.52 23.74
CA SER A 326 -11.37 -7.82 25.05
C SER A 326 -12.59 -6.95 25.30
N VAL A 327 -12.45 -5.62 25.15
CA VAL A 327 -13.55 -4.66 25.32
C VAL A 327 -14.74 -4.97 24.42
N LEU A 328 -14.49 -5.28 23.15
CA LEU A 328 -15.56 -5.56 22.18
C LEU A 328 -16.28 -6.88 22.48
N ARG A 329 -15.54 -7.93 22.84
CA ARG A 329 -16.10 -9.25 23.19
C ARG A 329 -16.94 -9.18 24.46
N ASP A 330 -16.50 -8.46 25.49
CA ASP A 330 -17.26 -8.25 26.73
C ASP A 330 -18.62 -7.56 26.49
N LYS A 331 -18.75 -6.88 25.33
CA LYS A 331 -20.00 -6.24 24.87
C LYS A 331 -20.77 -7.05 23.84
N GLY A 332 -20.36 -8.28 23.54
CA GLY A 332 -21.06 -9.20 22.65
C GLY A 332 -20.75 -9.02 21.16
N PHE A 333 -19.68 -8.27 20.81
CA PHE A 333 -19.22 -8.21 19.43
C PHE A 333 -18.34 -9.42 19.11
N VAL A 334 -18.46 -9.92 17.87
CA VAL A 334 -17.67 -11.04 17.35
C VAL A 334 -16.78 -10.54 16.23
N LEU A 335 -15.52 -10.98 16.19
CA LEU A 335 -14.62 -10.68 15.07
C LEU A 335 -15.19 -11.24 13.77
N ALA A 336 -15.06 -10.45 12.70
CA ALA A 336 -15.59 -10.73 11.36
C ALA A 336 -14.48 -10.88 10.32
N GLY A 337 -13.38 -11.54 10.70
CA GLY A 337 -12.28 -11.92 9.81
C GLY A 337 -12.16 -13.43 9.70
N ARG A 338 -11.14 -13.88 8.99
CA ARG A 338 -10.78 -15.31 8.86
C ARG A 338 -10.43 -15.95 10.20
N ASP A 339 -9.89 -15.16 11.10
CA ASP A 339 -9.54 -15.57 12.46
C ASP A 339 -10.52 -14.94 13.44
N SER A 340 -11.36 -15.78 14.02
CA SER A 340 -12.36 -15.35 15.01
C SER A 340 -11.76 -14.95 16.36
N ASP A 341 -10.49 -15.32 16.62
CA ASP A 341 -9.87 -15.08 17.92
C ASP A 341 -8.99 -13.85 17.93
N PHE A 342 -8.18 -13.66 16.90
CA PHE A 342 -7.25 -12.56 16.83
C PHE A 342 -6.86 -12.25 15.39
N PRO A 343 -6.95 -10.98 14.90
CA PRO A 343 -6.56 -10.65 13.55
C PRO A 343 -5.09 -10.98 13.31
N SER A 344 -4.77 -11.35 12.08
CA SER A 344 -3.41 -11.75 11.73
C SER A 344 -2.47 -10.56 11.49
N GLY A 345 -3.03 -9.34 11.32
CA GLY A 345 -2.23 -8.13 11.09
C GLY A 345 -3.05 -6.84 11.03
N ALA A 346 -2.48 -5.81 10.40
CA ALA A 346 -3.01 -4.46 10.24
C ALA A 346 -3.17 -3.67 11.55
N ILE A 347 -4.02 -2.63 11.54
CA ILE A 347 -4.15 -1.64 12.64
C ILE A 347 -5.59 -1.42 13.06
N SER A 348 -6.48 -2.29 12.65
CA SER A 348 -7.91 -2.24 12.94
C SER A 348 -8.46 -3.64 13.15
N VAL A 349 -9.61 -3.72 13.83
CA VAL A 349 -10.41 -4.93 13.94
C VAL A 349 -11.74 -4.73 13.25
N LEU A 350 -12.21 -5.76 12.58
CA LEU A 350 -13.54 -5.85 12.00
C LEU A 350 -14.41 -6.71 12.90
N VAL A 351 -15.56 -6.20 13.33
CA VAL A 351 -16.48 -6.92 14.19
C VAL A 351 -17.90 -6.89 13.63
N ARG A 352 -18.66 -7.96 13.85
CA ARG A 352 -20.10 -8.02 13.55
C ARG A 352 -20.88 -7.29 14.64
N LEU A 353 -21.92 -6.58 14.22
CA LEU A 353 -22.94 -6.11 15.16
C LEU A 353 -23.60 -7.32 15.82
N PRO A 354 -23.90 -7.26 17.13
CA PRO A 354 -24.75 -8.27 17.78
C PRO A 354 -26.05 -8.49 17.03
N GLU A 355 -26.46 -9.75 16.83
CA GLU A 355 -27.61 -10.12 15.97
C GLU A 355 -28.92 -9.51 16.44
N TRP A 356 -29.06 -9.26 17.74
CA TRP A 356 -30.23 -8.63 18.30
C TRP A 356 -30.39 -7.15 17.92
N ILE A 357 -29.35 -6.48 17.38
CA ILE A 357 -29.45 -5.11 16.87
C ILE A 357 -30.09 -5.13 15.48
N LYS A 358 -31.33 -4.63 15.40
CA LYS A 358 -32.12 -4.62 14.15
C LYS A 358 -31.64 -3.57 13.12
N GLY A 359 -30.92 -2.55 13.55
CA GLY A 359 -30.34 -1.51 12.69
C GLY A 359 -29.16 -1.99 11.85
N ASP A 360 -28.76 -1.15 10.90
CA ASP A 360 -27.55 -1.36 10.13
C ASP A 360 -26.30 -0.74 10.81
N ASP A 361 -25.12 -0.96 10.23
CA ASP A 361 -23.85 -0.46 10.73
C ASP A 361 -23.75 1.07 10.72
N LYS A 362 -24.46 1.75 9.81
CA LYS A 362 -24.48 3.22 9.74
C LYS A 362 -25.31 3.81 10.88
N ALA A 363 -26.52 3.27 11.10
CA ALA A 363 -27.37 3.69 12.21
C ALA A 363 -26.68 3.49 13.57
N PHE A 364 -25.92 2.38 13.73
CA PHE A 364 -25.12 2.16 14.93
C PHE A 364 -24.05 3.22 15.12
N VAL A 365 -23.30 3.56 14.06
CA VAL A 365 -22.22 4.56 14.12
C VAL A 365 -22.78 5.96 14.42
N GLU A 366 -23.93 6.34 13.87
CA GLU A 366 -24.60 7.60 14.19
C GLU A 366 -24.94 7.68 15.68
N LYS A 367 -25.54 6.63 16.24
CA LYS A 367 -25.83 6.58 17.67
C LYS A 367 -24.58 6.50 18.54
N ALA A 368 -23.52 5.86 18.08
CA ALA A 368 -22.24 5.82 18.78
C ALA A 368 -21.64 7.25 18.92
N MET A 369 -21.74 8.08 17.92
CA MET A 369 -21.30 9.48 17.98
C MET A 369 -22.20 10.35 18.86
N GLU A 370 -23.53 10.16 18.76
CA GLU A 370 -24.50 10.96 19.53
C GLU A 370 -24.46 10.67 21.03
N LEU A 371 -24.52 9.40 21.40
CA LEU A 371 -24.71 8.94 22.76
C LEU A 371 -23.44 8.37 23.39
N GLY A 372 -22.71 7.60 22.62
CA GLY A 372 -21.54 6.85 23.09
C GLY A 372 -20.25 7.67 23.12
N LYS A 373 -20.22 8.85 22.53
CA LYS A 373 -19.03 9.72 22.49
C LYS A 373 -17.79 9.04 21.90
N PHE A 374 -17.97 8.12 20.96
CA PHE A 374 -16.90 7.48 20.19
C PHE A 374 -17.30 7.32 18.73
N SER A 375 -16.32 7.08 17.88
CA SER A 375 -16.54 6.81 16.46
C SER A 375 -16.01 5.42 16.07
N ALA A 376 -16.68 4.79 15.12
CA ALA A 376 -16.23 3.62 14.39
C ALA A 376 -16.52 3.88 12.89
N ILE A 377 -16.06 3.01 12.02
CA ILE A 377 -16.40 3.11 10.60
C ILE A 377 -17.40 2.01 10.25
N PRO A 378 -18.56 2.37 9.65
CA PRO A 378 -19.51 1.38 9.18
C PRO A 378 -18.85 0.56 8.06
N ALA A 379 -18.77 -0.76 8.24
CA ALA A 379 -17.96 -1.58 7.37
C ALA A 379 -18.65 -1.96 6.05
N SER A 380 -19.91 -1.57 5.87
CA SER A 380 -20.59 -1.62 4.57
C SER A 380 -19.82 -0.85 3.48
N VAL A 381 -19.07 0.21 3.83
CA VAL A 381 -18.23 0.95 2.87
C VAL A 381 -17.03 0.14 2.35
N PHE A 382 -16.66 -0.95 3.02
CA PHE A 382 -15.60 -1.88 2.62
C PHE A 382 -16.15 -3.18 1.99
N GLY A 383 -17.48 -3.29 1.87
CA GLY A 383 -18.16 -4.49 1.40
C GLY A 383 -18.54 -5.49 2.51
N ALA A 384 -18.52 -5.09 3.80
CA ALA A 384 -18.90 -5.90 4.94
C ALA A 384 -20.12 -5.30 5.68
N PRO A 385 -21.36 -5.49 5.19
CA PRO A 385 -22.55 -4.95 5.83
C PRO A 385 -22.76 -5.55 7.23
N LYS A 386 -23.42 -4.79 8.12
CA LYS A 386 -23.64 -5.15 9.52
C LYS A 386 -22.34 -5.42 10.33
N CYS A 387 -21.24 -4.85 9.86
CA CYS A 387 -19.96 -4.91 10.58
C CYS A 387 -19.46 -3.49 10.87
N LEU A 388 -18.58 -3.39 11.87
CA LEU A 388 -17.90 -2.15 12.25
C LEU A 388 -16.40 -2.36 12.20
N ARG A 389 -15.67 -1.33 11.73
CA ARG A 389 -14.22 -1.28 11.84
C ARG A 389 -13.82 -0.36 12.99
N PHE A 390 -13.07 -0.88 13.95
CA PHE A 390 -12.42 -0.11 15.00
C PHE A 390 -10.90 -0.01 14.71
N GLY A 391 -10.39 1.22 14.57
CA GLY A 391 -8.96 1.48 14.44
C GLY A 391 -8.33 1.68 15.80
N TYR A 392 -7.45 0.78 16.24
CA TYR A 392 -6.82 0.85 17.55
C TYR A 392 -5.46 1.55 17.56
N ALA A 393 -4.81 1.71 16.43
CA ALA A 393 -3.46 2.32 16.37
C ALA A 393 -3.43 3.77 16.88
N GLY A 394 -4.47 4.54 16.58
CA GLY A 394 -4.60 5.93 17.02
C GLY A 394 -5.22 6.11 18.40
N MET A 395 -5.56 5.03 19.11
CA MET A 395 -6.21 5.10 20.42
C MET A 395 -5.19 4.82 21.54
N PRO A 396 -4.96 5.76 22.48
CA PRO A 396 -4.27 5.44 23.73
C PRO A 396 -4.94 4.27 24.46
N ARG A 397 -4.18 3.48 25.21
CA ARG A 397 -4.72 2.31 25.95
C ARG A 397 -5.87 2.71 26.89
N GLU A 398 -5.78 3.87 27.52
CA GLU A 398 -6.81 4.42 28.41
C GLU A 398 -8.13 4.68 27.67
N ASP A 399 -8.05 5.19 26.43
CA ASP A 399 -9.23 5.42 25.60
C ASP A 399 -9.90 4.12 25.16
N ILE A 400 -9.09 3.09 24.87
CA ILE A 400 -9.62 1.75 24.62
C ILE A 400 -10.37 1.21 25.84
N MET A 401 -9.84 1.41 27.02
CA MET A 401 -10.51 1.00 28.27
C MET A 401 -11.82 1.77 28.51
N ARG A 402 -11.81 3.09 28.27
CA ARG A 402 -13.02 3.94 28.38
C ARG A 402 -14.11 3.57 27.38
N LEU A 403 -13.73 3.03 26.21
CA LEU A 403 -14.67 2.59 25.17
C LEU A 403 -15.71 1.59 25.69
N SER A 404 -15.36 0.75 26.68
CA SER A 404 -16.28 -0.23 27.26
C SER A 404 -17.56 0.42 27.82
N ARG A 405 -17.43 1.55 28.54
CA ARG A 405 -18.58 2.30 29.07
C ARG A 405 -19.40 2.91 27.94
N HIS A 406 -18.72 3.56 27.00
CA HIS A 406 -19.39 4.23 25.89
C HIS A 406 -20.13 3.27 24.96
N LEU A 407 -19.60 2.07 24.75
CA LEU A 407 -20.31 1.00 24.04
C LEU A 407 -21.59 0.58 24.79
N GLN A 408 -21.53 0.51 26.12
CA GLN A 408 -22.69 0.13 26.91
C GLN A 408 -23.85 1.11 26.73
N ASP A 409 -23.60 2.40 26.76
CA ASP A 409 -24.61 3.44 26.58
C ASP A 409 -25.35 3.29 25.24
N VAL A 410 -24.62 2.99 24.17
CA VAL A 410 -25.19 2.76 22.82
C VAL A 410 -25.98 1.45 22.77
N LEU A 411 -25.46 0.37 23.36
CA LEU A 411 -26.16 -0.92 23.40
C LEU A 411 -27.46 -0.83 24.18
N ASP A 412 -27.47 -0.10 25.29
CA ASP A 412 -28.68 0.11 26.12
C ASP A 412 -29.74 0.92 25.38
N TYR A 413 -29.32 1.90 24.56
CA TYR A 413 -30.25 2.61 23.67
C TYR A 413 -30.93 1.64 22.69
N PHE A 414 -30.16 0.78 21.99
CA PHE A 414 -30.73 -0.18 21.05
C PHE A 414 -31.63 -1.22 21.72
N ARG A 415 -31.31 -1.66 22.97
CA ARG A 415 -32.18 -2.56 23.72
C ARG A 415 -33.52 -1.95 24.10
N LYS A 416 -33.55 -0.65 24.38
CA LYS A 416 -34.77 0.07 24.78
C LYS A 416 -35.65 0.48 23.59
N ASN A 417 -35.10 0.60 22.39
CA ASN A 417 -35.79 1.18 21.23
C ASN A 417 -36.00 0.18 20.09
N GLN A 418 -35.83 -1.10 20.33
CA GLN A 418 -36.10 -2.21 19.40
C GLN A 418 -37.12 -3.16 20.01
#